data_224a3e2a4dae848c506e70d10a062710
#
_entry.id   224a3e2a4dae848c506e70d10a062710
#
_cell.length_a   1.000
_cell.length_b   1.000
_cell.length_c   1.000
_cell.angle_alpha   90.00
_cell.angle_beta   90.00
_cell.angle_gamma   90.00
#
_symmetry.space_group_name_H-M   'P 1'
#
loop_
_entity.id
_entity.type
_entity.pdbx_description
1 polymer ?
#
loop_
_entity_poly.entity_id
_entity_poly.type
_entity_poly.pdbx_seq_one_letter_code
_entity_poly.pdbx_strand_id
1 'polypeptide(L)'
;FSAMVKKGVKEAKPQHWQQMQVYMGWAKLSRAMYIMVNKDTDEIHAERIEFDKDEFEMAYLRAERIITAPEPAVTIADSAAGFTCKFCRFKDQCYGTEAPAVSCRTCAHSTPEMDGDGRWSCAQGRPDMDVTAQRAGCGEHRHIPPCWGGLRS
;
A
#
# COMPACT_ATOMS: atom_id res chain seq x y z
N PHE A 1 24.59 -1.92 4.75
CA PHE A 1 24.99 -1.98 6.16
C PHE A 1 25.70 -0.71 6.60
N SER A 2 26.85 -0.35 6.00
CA SER A 2 27.68 0.80 6.40
C SER A 2 26.95 2.16 6.43
N ALA A 3 26.03 2.39 5.49
CA ALA A 3 25.22 3.61 5.48
C ALA A 3 24.30 3.70 6.69
N MET A 4 23.74 2.58 7.13
CA MET A 4 22.85 2.54 8.30
C MET A 4 23.63 2.70 9.61
N VAL A 5 24.80 2.09 9.71
CA VAL A 5 25.69 2.28 10.88
C VAL A 5 26.09 3.75 11.04
N LYS A 6 26.33 4.46 9.92
CA LYS A 6 26.78 5.85 9.93
C LYS A 6 25.66 6.88 10.12
N LYS A 7 24.49 6.63 9.56
CA LYS A 7 23.39 7.61 9.42
C LYS A 7 22.17 7.29 10.28
N GLY A 8 22.10 6.07 10.78
CA GLY A 8 20.91 5.54 11.46
C GLY A 8 19.78 5.15 10.50
N VAL A 9 18.78 4.46 11.04
CA VAL A 9 17.65 3.91 10.28
C VAL A 9 16.79 5.03 9.67
N LYS A 10 16.55 6.10 10.41
CA LYS A 10 15.69 7.22 9.94
C LYS A 10 16.18 7.79 8.61
N GLU A 11 17.47 8.03 8.48
CA GLU A 11 18.05 8.62 7.27
C GLU A 11 18.35 7.58 6.19
N ALA A 12 18.91 6.43 6.57
CA ALA A 12 19.34 5.42 5.60
C ALA A 12 18.20 4.56 5.06
N LYS A 13 17.12 4.38 5.84
CA LYS A 13 15.92 3.58 5.49
C LYS A 13 14.64 4.23 6.03
N PRO A 14 14.26 5.41 5.53
CA PRO A 14 13.10 6.16 6.03
C PRO A 14 11.80 5.36 5.99
N GLN A 15 11.64 4.47 5.00
CA GLN A 15 10.46 3.60 4.91
C GLN A 15 10.37 2.59 6.06
N HIS A 16 11.49 1.98 6.45
CA HIS A 16 11.52 1.06 7.60
C HIS A 16 11.27 1.82 8.89
N TRP A 17 11.86 3.00 9.04
CA TRP A 17 11.65 3.84 10.20
C TRP A 17 10.18 4.24 10.32
N GLN A 18 9.55 4.71 9.25
CA GLN A 18 8.12 5.06 9.25
C GLN A 18 7.23 3.85 9.56
N GLN A 19 7.53 2.68 9.00
CA GLN A 19 6.80 1.45 9.30
C GLN A 19 6.85 1.10 10.79
N MET A 20 8.00 1.28 11.43
CA MET A 20 8.15 1.05 12.88
C MET A 20 7.33 2.06 13.69
N GLN A 21 7.24 3.33 13.28
CA GLN A 21 6.39 4.32 13.94
C GLN A 21 4.92 3.88 13.90
N VAL A 22 4.44 3.42 12.76
CA VAL A 22 3.06 2.90 12.62
C VAL A 22 2.83 1.70 13.54
N TYR A 23 3.74 0.74 13.57
CA TYR A 23 3.61 -0.43 14.45
C TYR A 23 3.65 -0.07 15.93
N MET A 24 4.54 0.83 16.33
CA MET A 24 4.62 1.29 17.71
C MET A 24 3.35 2.04 18.13
N GLY A 25 2.80 2.90 17.27
CA GLY A 25 1.55 3.62 17.56
C GLY A 25 0.38 2.68 17.78
N TRP A 26 0.18 1.70 16.91
CA TRP A 26 -0.89 0.71 17.05
C TRP A 26 -0.71 -0.22 18.25
N ALA A 27 0.51 -0.68 18.49
CA ALA A 27 0.83 -1.55 19.62
C ALA A 27 1.02 -0.80 20.94
N LYS A 28 0.91 0.55 20.93
CA LYS A 28 1.12 1.42 22.09
C LYS A 28 2.50 1.20 22.75
N LEU A 29 3.53 1.04 21.92
CA LEU A 29 4.91 0.88 22.35
C LEU A 29 5.62 2.23 22.29
N SER A 30 6.49 2.48 23.26
CA SER A 30 7.29 3.71 23.33
C SER A 30 8.62 3.59 22.56
N ARG A 31 9.05 2.39 22.24
CA ARG A 31 10.34 2.11 21.59
C ARG A 31 10.33 0.77 20.87
N ALA A 32 11.21 0.65 19.87
CA ALA A 32 11.50 -0.59 19.17
C ALA A 32 13.02 -0.76 19.01
N MET A 33 13.46 -1.96 18.74
CA MET A 33 14.83 -2.26 18.39
C MET A 33 14.90 -2.66 16.92
N TYR A 34 15.72 -1.94 16.16
CA TYR A 34 16.03 -2.29 14.80
C TYR A 34 17.35 -3.04 14.76
N ILE A 35 17.33 -4.28 14.29
CA ILE A 35 18.51 -5.14 14.21
C ILE A 35 18.79 -5.43 12.74
N MET A 36 20.04 -5.34 12.33
CA MET A 36 20.51 -5.74 11.02
C MET A 36 21.80 -6.54 11.11
N VAL A 37 21.95 -7.45 10.17
CA VAL A 37 23.13 -8.31 10.03
C VAL A 37 23.78 -8.03 8.69
N ASN A 38 25.08 -7.85 8.68
CA ASN A 38 25.89 -7.81 7.47
C ASN A 38 26.09 -9.26 6.99
N LYS A 39 25.56 -9.59 5.83
CA LYS A 39 25.63 -10.95 5.29
C LYS A 39 27.04 -11.39 4.86
N ASP A 40 27.95 -10.43 4.65
CA ASP A 40 29.31 -10.71 4.20
C ASP A 40 30.28 -10.94 5.38
N THR A 41 29.97 -10.34 6.55
CA THR A 41 30.86 -10.34 7.71
C THR A 41 30.23 -10.87 9.00
N ASP A 42 28.92 -11.22 8.96
CA ASP A 42 28.11 -11.60 10.13
C ASP A 42 28.05 -10.53 11.25
N GLU A 43 28.52 -9.33 10.97
CA GLU A 43 28.49 -8.22 11.90
C GLU A 43 27.05 -7.80 12.18
N ILE A 44 26.71 -7.64 13.46
CA ILE A 44 25.38 -7.23 13.91
C ILE A 44 25.42 -5.76 14.35
N HIS A 45 24.45 -4.99 13.90
CA HIS A 45 24.19 -3.64 14.39
C HIS A 45 22.76 -3.54 14.93
N ALA A 46 22.59 -2.92 16.08
CA ALA A 46 21.31 -2.66 16.69
C ALA A 46 21.12 -1.17 16.96
N GLU A 47 19.98 -0.63 16.60
CA GLU A 47 19.60 0.75 16.84
C GLU A 47 18.28 0.79 17.61
N ARG A 48 18.23 1.56 18.70
CA ARG A 48 17.00 1.81 19.44
C ARG A 48 16.23 2.95 18.78
N ILE A 49 14.99 2.68 18.42
CA ILE A 49 14.07 3.64 17.81
C ILE A 49 13.04 4.06 18.85
N GLU A 50 12.95 5.35 19.11
CA GLU A 50 11.91 5.92 19.97
C GLU A 50 10.64 6.19 19.16
N PHE A 51 9.48 6.11 19.82
CA PHE A 51 8.21 6.44 19.21
C PHE A 51 8.10 7.94 18.95
N ASP A 52 7.80 8.29 17.72
CA ASP A 52 7.54 9.64 17.26
C ASP A 52 6.03 9.76 16.94
N LYS A 53 5.31 10.43 17.84
CA LYS A 53 3.86 10.58 17.73
C LYS A 53 3.45 11.34 16.48
N ASP A 54 4.18 12.38 16.11
CA ASP A 54 3.83 13.23 14.98
C ASP A 54 3.97 12.45 13.66
N GLU A 55 5.02 11.65 13.54
CA GLU A 55 5.22 10.78 12.38
C GLU A 55 4.14 9.69 12.28
N PHE A 56 3.74 9.12 13.40
CA PHE A 56 2.62 8.19 13.43
C PHE A 56 1.32 8.84 12.98
N GLU A 57 0.99 10.01 13.51
CA GLU A 57 -0.23 10.75 13.16
C GLU A 57 -0.24 11.16 11.69
N MET A 58 0.89 11.64 11.16
CA MET A 58 1.02 11.97 9.74
C MET A 58 0.82 10.72 8.84
N ALA A 59 1.39 9.59 9.21
CA ALA A 59 1.22 8.35 8.46
C ALA A 59 -0.24 7.86 8.50
N TYR A 60 -0.88 7.95 9.66
CA TYR A 60 -2.28 7.59 9.87
C TYR A 60 -3.22 8.47 9.04
N LEU A 61 -3.10 9.79 9.13
CA LEU A 61 -3.91 10.74 8.36
C LEU A 61 -3.70 10.58 6.85
N ARG A 62 -2.47 10.25 6.43
CA ARG A 62 -2.21 9.93 5.02
C ARG A 62 -2.95 8.67 4.57
N ALA A 63 -2.93 7.62 5.38
CA ALA A 63 -3.65 6.38 5.08
C ALA A 63 -5.17 6.61 5.03
N GLU A 64 -5.73 7.32 6.01
CA GLU A 64 -7.14 7.70 6.05
C GLU A 64 -7.55 8.48 4.79
N ARG A 65 -6.77 9.50 4.42
CA ARG A 65 -7.03 10.29 3.20
C ARG A 65 -7.01 9.42 1.95
N ILE A 66 -6.09 8.45 1.84
CA ILE A 66 -6.02 7.55 0.68
C ILE A 66 -7.26 6.64 0.62
N ILE A 67 -7.70 6.13 1.77
CA ILE A 67 -8.84 5.20 1.86
C ILE A 67 -10.17 5.92 1.60
N THR A 68 -10.31 7.15 2.09
CA THR A 68 -11.57 7.90 2.01
C THR A 68 -11.66 8.82 0.79
N ALA A 69 -10.58 9.00 0.04
CA ALA A 69 -10.57 9.86 -1.13
C ALA A 69 -11.53 9.34 -2.21
N PRO A 70 -12.40 10.20 -2.77
CA PRO A 70 -13.32 9.82 -3.84
C PRO A 70 -12.59 9.54 -5.16
N GLU A 71 -11.38 10.03 -5.31
CA GLU A 71 -10.52 9.88 -6.49
C GLU A 71 -9.11 9.44 -6.11
N PRO A 72 -8.41 8.70 -6.99
CA PRO A 72 -7.02 8.36 -6.78
C PRO A 72 -6.14 9.60 -6.63
N ALA A 73 -5.08 9.49 -5.84
CA ALA A 73 -4.08 10.55 -5.76
C ALA A 73 -3.43 10.77 -7.13
N VAL A 74 -2.95 11.99 -7.35
CA VAL A 74 -2.14 12.30 -8.54
C VAL A 74 -0.92 11.37 -8.63
N THR A 75 -0.51 11.06 -9.85
CA THR A 75 0.67 10.23 -10.10
C THR A 75 1.93 10.89 -9.54
N ILE A 76 2.88 10.07 -9.08
CA ILE A 76 4.13 10.54 -8.48
C ILE A 76 5.12 11.15 -9.48
N ALA A 77 4.85 11.04 -10.78
CA ALA A 77 5.62 11.63 -11.85
C ALA A 77 4.67 12.04 -12.99
N ASP A 78 5.09 12.99 -13.81
CA ASP A 78 4.29 13.50 -14.92
C ASP A 78 4.18 12.50 -16.10
N SER A 79 5.05 11.49 -16.14
CA SER A 79 5.03 10.47 -17.18
C SER A 79 5.53 9.11 -16.70
N ALA A 80 5.15 8.05 -17.41
CA ALA A 80 5.62 6.68 -17.19
C ALA A 80 7.15 6.52 -17.34
N ALA A 81 7.82 7.43 -18.05
CA ALA A 81 9.27 7.45 -18.24
C ALA A 81 10.03 8.04 -17.03
N GLY A 82 9.35 8.69 -16.10
CA GLY A 82 9.95 9.25 -14.90
C GLY A 82 10.74 8.20 -14.12
N PHE A 83 11.88 8.59 -13.56
CA PHE A 83 12.80 7.67 -12.86
C PHE A 83 12.07 6.84 -11.79
N THR A 84 11.17 7.44 -11.04
CA THR A 84 10.38 6.79 -9.98
C THR A 84 9.43 5.73 -10.53
N CYS A 85 8.91 5.94 -11.77
CA CYS A 85 7.95 5.03 -12.40
C CYS A 85 8.62 3.96 -13.28
N LYS A 86 9.88 4.17 -13.69
CA LYS A 86 10.59 3.29 -14.63
C LYS A 86 10.56 1.81 -14.24
N PHE A 87 10.68 1.52 -12.95
CA PHE A 87 10.72 0.16 -12.40
C PHE A 87 9.41 -0.24 -11.67
N CYS A 88 8.37 0.60 -11.76
CA CYS A 88 7.09 0.33 -11.12
C CYS A 88 6.26 -0.63 -11.98
N ARG A 89 5.86 -1.75 -11.41
CA ARG A 89 5.00 -2.73 -12.10
C ARG A 89 3.58 -2.25 -12.39
N PHE A 90 3.16 -1.15 -11.75
CA PHE A 90 1.82 -0.55 -11.91
C PHE A 90 1.82 0.67 -12.84
N LYS A 91 2.94 1.01 -13.47
CA LYS A 91 3.04 2.22 -14.29
C LYS A 91 2.01 2.24 -15.43
N ASP A 92 1.79 1.08 -16.05
CA ASP A 92 0.91 0.97 -17.22
C ASP A 92 -0.57 1.16 -16.83
N GLN A 93 -0.96 0.71 -15.64
CA GLN A 93 -2.27 1.04 -15.06
C GLN A 93 -2.36 2.52 -14.64
N CYS A 94 -1.32 3.07 -14.00
CA CYS A 94 -1.32 4.48 -13.58
C CYS A 94 -1.46 5.46 -14.75
N TYR A 95 -0.86 5.13 -15.89
CA TYR A 95 -0.87 6.00 -17.09
C TYR A 95 -1.88 5.54 -18.17
N GLY A 96 -2.75 4.59 -17.83
CA GLY A 96 -3.88 4.19 -18.69
C GLY A 96 -3.50 3.37 -19.93
N THR A 97 -2.30 2.78 -19.97
CA THR A 97 -1.88 1.91 -21.06
C THR A 97 -2.31 0.46 -20.90
N GLU A 98 -2.65 0.05 -19.68
CA GLU A 98 -3.13 -1.29 -19.35
C GLU A 98 -4.32 -1.23 -18.39
N ALA A 99 -5.32 -2.08 -18.67
CA ALA A 99 -6.49 -2.22 -17.82
C ALA A 99 -6.15 -2.96 -16.50
N PRO A 100 -6.71 -2.56 -15.34
CA PRO A 100 -6.64 -3.38 -14.13
C PRO A 100 -7.24 -4.76 -14.36
N ALA A 101 -6.70 -5.76 -13.67
CA ALA A 101 -7.23 -7.12 -13.75
C ALA A 101 -8.73 -7.16 -13.40
N VAL A 102 -9.49 -7.92 -14.16
CA VAL A 102 -10.91 -8.18 -13.87
C VAL A 102 -11.00 -9.09 -12.64
N SER A 103 -11.52 -8.54 -11.56
CA SER A 103 -11.74 -9.26 -10.29
C SER A 103 -12.76 -8.50 -9.45
N CYS A 104 -13.30 -9.11 -8.39
CA CYS A 104 -14.18 -8.39 -7.48
C CYS A 104 -13.51 -7.20 -6.80
N ARG A 105 -12.19 -7.23 -6.60
CA ARG A 105 -11.42 -6.13 -6.00
C ARG A 105 -11.36 -4.87 -6.87
N THR A 106 -11.61 -5.00 -8.15
CA THR A 106 -11.61 -3.90 -9.12
C THR A 106 -13.01 -3.59 -9.64
N CYS A 107 -14.05 -4.22 -9.06
CA CYS A 107 -15.43 -4.13 -9.49
C CYS A 107 -16.25 -3.16 -8.65
N ALA A 108 -16.96 -2.24 -9.31
CA ALA A 108 -17.85 -1.28 -8.65
C ALA A 108 -19.10 -1.91 -7.99
N HIS A 109 -19.41 -3.16 -8.31
CA HIS A 109 -20.53 -3.89 -7.71
C HIS A 109 -20.16 -4.67 -6.45
N SER A 110 -18.87 -4.71 -6.10
CA SER A 110 -18.37 -5.53 -5.01
C SER A 110 -18.09 -4.69 -3.78
N THR A 111 -18.45 -5.21 -2.61
CA THR A 111 -18.21 -4.59 -1.31
C THR A 111 -17.44 -5.56 -0.40
N PRO A 112 -16.29 -5.17 0.15
CA PRO A 112 -15.64 -5.91 1.21
C PRO A 112 -16.47 -5.79 2.49
N GLU A 113 -16.86 -6.92 3.07
CA GLU A 113 -17.59 -6.92 4.34
C GLU A 113 -16.62 -6.83 5.51
N MET A 114 -16.91 -5.92 6.43
CA MET A 114 -16.03 -5.62 7.57
C MET A 114 -16.31 -6.49 8.80
N ASP A 115 -17.25 -7.43 8.69
CA ASP A 115 -17.76 -8.26 9.79
C ASP A 115 -17.01 -9.58 10.02
N GLY A 116 -15.82 -9.76 9.46
CA GLY A 116 -14.97 -10.95 9.71
C GLY A 116 -14.27 -11.46 8.46
N ASP A 117 -13.95 -12.64 8.34
CA ASP A 117 -13.20 -13.55 7.45
C ASP A 117 -12.86 -13.12 6.00
N GLY A 118 -12.82 -11.83 5.70
CA GLY A 118 -12.52 -11.33 4.36
C GLY A 118 -13.59 -11.63 3.32
N ARG A 119 -14.83 -11.79 3.75
CA ARG A 119 -16.00 -12.00 2.91
C ARG A 119 -16.28 -10.78 2.03
N TRP A 120 -16.78 -11.03 0.84
CA TRP A 120 -17.21 -10.00 -0.11
C TRP A 120 -18.64 -10.27 -0.56
N SER A 121 -19.43 -9.22 -0.69
CA SER A 121 -20.75 -9.25 -1.29
C SER A 121 -20.76 -8.55 -2.65
N CYS A 122 -21.79 -8.80 -3.45
CA CYS A 122 -21.97 -8.21 -4.77
C CYS A 122 -23.41 -7.72 -4.95
N ALA A 123 -23.56 -6.46 -5.36
CA ALA A 123 -24.86 -5.85 -5.63
C ALA A 123 -25.67 -6.54 -6.76
N GLN A 124 -25.01 -7.41 -7.56
CA GLN A 124 -25.67 -8.23 -8.58
C GLN A 124 -26.22 -9.57 -8.02
N GLY A 125 -26.49 -9.62 -6.71
CA GLY A 125 -27.18 -10.75 -6.08
C GLY A 125 -26.29 -11.91 -5.65
N ARG A 126 -25.01 -11.66 -5.42
CA ARG A 126 -24.06 -12.65 -4.87
C ARG A 126 -23.63 -12.21 -3.45
N PRO A 127 -24.34 -12.61 -2.39
CA PRO A 127 -24.11 -12.10 -1.04
C PRO A 127 -22.85 -12.64 -0.39
N ASP A 128 -22.31 -13.75 -0.89
CA ASP A 128 -21.18 -14.43 -0.28
C ASP A 128 -20.30 -15.05 -1.37
N MET A 129 -19.12 -14.48 -1.57
CA MET A 129 -18.20 -14.90 -2.61
C MET A 129 -16.93 -15.47 -1.99
N ASP A 130 -16.61 -16.71 -2.34
CA ASP A 130 -15.31 -17.29 -1.98
C ASP A 130 -14.15 -16.60 -2.69
N VAL A 131 -12.94 -16.86 -2.24
CA VAL A 131 -11.72 -16.22 -2.78
C VAL A 131 -11.50 -16.56 -4.26
N THR A 132 -11.93 -17.73 -4.71
CA THR A 132 -11.79 -18.18 -6.11
C THR A 132 -12.70 -17.37 -7.01
N ALA A 133 -13.97 -17.23 -6.63
CA ALA A 133 -14.93 -16.39 -7.34
C ALA A 133 -14.53 -14.91 -7.35
N GLN A 134 -14.03 -14.40 -6.22
CA GLN A 134 -13.51 -13.02 -6.12
C GLN A 134 -12.38 -12.76 -7.12
N ARG A 135 -11.45 -13.71 -7.29
CA ARG A 135 -10.32 -13.59 -8.19
C ARG A 135 -10.67 -13.75 -9.66
N ALA A 136 -11.61 -14.63 -9.95
CA ALA A 136 -12.05 -14.89 -11.31
C ALA A 136 -12.81 -13.71 -11.94
N GLY A 137 -13.50 -12.92 -11.11
CA GLY A 137 -14.44 -11.91 -11.62
C GLY A 137 -15.65 -12.56 -12.30
N CYS A 138 -16.39 -11.78 -13.10
CA CYS A 138 -17.55 -12.28 -13.84
C CYS A 138 -17.84 -11.38 -15.06
N GLY A 139 -18.80 -11.79 -15.91
CA GLY A 139 -19.22 -11.03 -17.09
C GLY A 139 -19.90 -9.68 -16.78
N GLU A 140 -20.46 -9.55 -15.57
CA GLU A 140 -21.08 -8.29 -15.10
C GLU A 140 -20.06 -7.34 -14.42
N HIS A 141 -18.76 -7.59 -14.59
CA HIS A 141 -17.72 -6.79 -14.00
C HIS A 141 -17.78 -5.35 -14.54
N ARG A 142 -17.79 -4.38 -13.62
CA ARG A 142 -17.66 -2.96 -13.93
C ARG A 142 -16.51 -2.39 -13.13
N HIS A 143 -15.51 -1.87 -13.82
CA HIS A 143 -14.38 -1.24 -13.12
C HIS A 143 -14.82 -0.08 -12.23
N ILE A 144 -14.20 0.06 -11.07
CA ILE A 144 -14.34 1.23 -10.20
C ILE A 144 -13.81 2.45 -10.97
N PRO A 145 -14.64 3.48 -11.24
CA PRO A 145 -14.28 4.57 -12.15
C PRO A 145 -12.96 5.28 -11.85
N PRO A 146 -12.58 5.53 -10.58
CA PRO A 146 -11.34 6.25 -10.28
C PRO A 146 -10.06 5.45 -10.45
N CYS A 147 -10.14 4.12 -10.65
CA CYS A 147 -8.94 3.30 -10.85
C CYS A 147 -8.24 3.53 -12.20
N TRP A 148 -8.78 4.39 -13.06
CA TRP A 148 -8.33 4.57 -14.44
C TRP A 148 -8.21 6.04 -14.78
N GLY A 149 -7.04 6.59 -14.63
CA GLY A 149 -6.75 7.95 -15.10
C GLY A 149 -6.71 8.13 -16.62
N GLY A 150 -6.88 7.07 -17.41
CA GLY A 150 -6.54 7.07 -18.83
C GLY A 150 -7.62 6.82 -19.85
N LEU A 151 -8.83 6.37 -19.48
CA LEU A 151 -9.92 6.18 -20.44
C LEU A 151 -11.07 7.16 -20.16
N ARG A 152 -10.83 8.43 -20.38
CA ARG A 152 -11.91 9.36 -20.69
C ARG A 152 -12.24 9.16 -22.17
N SER A 153 -13.36 8.50 -22.41
CA SER A 153 -14.02 8.45 -23.73
C SER A 153 -14.33 9.84 -24.24
#